data_7c6bd4df898cecd15c173c270bca3d00
#
_entry.id   7c6bd4df898cecd15c173c270bca3d00
#
_cell.length_a   1.000
_cell.length_b   1.000
_cell.length_c   1.000
_cell.angle_alpha   90.00
_cell.angle_beta   90.00
_cell.angle_gamma   90.00
#
_symmetry.space_group_name_H-M   'P 1'
#
loop_
_entity.id
_entity.type
_entity.pdbx_description
1 polymer ?
#
loop_
_entity_poly.entity_id
_entity_poly.type
_entity_poly.pdbx_seq_one_letter_code
_entity_poly.pdbx_strand_id
1 'polypeptide(L)'
;MRYPASEKLEIIRLVEHSSLPVRRTLTKLGIPRATFYRWYDRYSGGGPEALTDRSPRPDRVWNRIPDEVRQRIIQLAIEQPALSPRELAVRFTDNQSYFVSEASVYRLLKAHDLIASPAFIVIKAADAFKDKTTAPNQLWQTDFTYLKVIGWGWFYLSTVLDDFSRYIVAWKLCTTMKAEDVTATLELALQASGLDQTELANRPRLLSDNGSSYIAGDLANWLGARNIKHLRGAPYHPMTQGKIERWHQTLKNRILLENYFLTGDLETQIAAFVDDYNHRRYHESIDNLTPADVYFGRGPIILAERERIKRETIANRRLQHRLQAA
;
A
#
# COMPACT_ATOMS: atom_id res chain seq x y z
N MET A 1 32.74 16.46 -13.89
CA MET A 1 32.82 16.58 -12.43
C MET A 1 31.98 17.77 -11.97
N ARG A 2 31.18 17.61 -10.92
CA ARG A 2 30.49 18.73 -10.25
C ARG A 2 31.30 19.13 -9.01
N TYR A 3 31.70 20.36 -8.93
CA TYR A 3 32.41 20.93 -7.79
C TYR A 3 31.39 21.50 -6.80
N PRO A 4 31.41 21.17 -5.49
CA PRO A 4 30.58 21.81 -4.48
C PRO A 4 30.96 23.29 -4.32
N ALA A 5 30.08 24.11 -3.72
CA ALA A 5 30.27 25.54 -3.57
C ALA A 5 31.54 25.87 -2.76
N SER A 6 31.87 25.09 -1.74
CA SER A 6 33.08 25.20 -0.92
C SER A 6 34.36 25.04 -1.77
N GLU A 7 34.38 24.03 -2.60
CA GLU A 7 35.54 23.72 -3.45
C GLU A 7 35.70 24.76 -4.56
N LYS A 8 34.61 25.30 -5.15
CA LYS A 8 34.66 26.41 -6.08
C LYS A 8 35.25 27.66 -5.43
N LEU A 9 34.87 27.95 -4.19
CA LEU A 9 35.39 29.07 -3.43
C LEU A 9 36.88 28.91 -3.14
N GLU A 10 37.31 27.74 -2.76
CA GLU A 10 38.73 27.43 -2.49
C GLU A 10 39.58 27.59 -3.76
N ILE A 11 39.10 27.13 -4.90
CA ILE A 11 39.76 27.30 -6.20
C ILE A 11 39.89 28.81 -6.57
N ILE A 12 38.83 29.59 -6.34
CA ILE A 12 38.88 31.04 -6.59
C ILE A 12 39.96 31.69 -5.73
N ARG A 13 39.96 31.38 -4.42
CA ARG A 13 40.99 31.94 -3.50
C ARG A 13 42.40 31.49 -3.86
N LEU A 14 42.60 30.24 -4.25
CA LEU A 14 43.91 29.77 -4.75
C LEU A 14 44.39 30.53 -5.97
N VAL A 15 43.49 30.85 -6.92
CA VAL A 15 43.83 31.60 -8.12
C VAL A 15 44.14 33.07 -7.77
N GLU A 16 43.38 33.70 -6.88
CA GLU A 16 43.59 35.08 -6.43
C GLU A 16 44.93 35.28 -5.69
N HIS A 17 45.32 34.27 -4.86
CA HIS A 17 46.54 34.35 -4.07
C HIS A 17 47.77 33.71 -4.78
N SER A 18 47.61 33.22 -5.98
CA SER A 18 48.70 32.57 -6.73
C SER A 18 49.68 33.60 -7.29
N SER A 19 50.97 33.34 -7.11
CA SER A 19 52.02 34.11 -7.76
C SER A 19 52.14 33.80 -9.27
N LEU A 20 51.40 32.80 -9.78
CA LEU A 20 51.44 32.44 -11.19
C LEU A 20 50.30 33.12 -11.97
N PRO A 21 50.50 33.37 -13.25
CA PRO A 21 49.38 33.87 -14.10
C PRO A 21 48.18 32.91 -14.05
N VAL A 22 46.96 33.47 -13.98
CA VAL A 22 45.69 32.73 -13.90
C VAL A 22 45.62 31.54 -14.83
N ARG A 23 46.09 31.72 -16.09
CA ARG A 23 46.11 30.65 -17.09
C ARG A 23 46.93 29.46 -16.64
N ARG A 24 48.10 29.66 -16.07
CA ARG A 24 49.01 28.57 -15.61
C ARG A 24 48.45 27.88 -14.36
N THR A 25 47.88 28.67 -13.44
CA THR A 25 47.28 28.13 -12.23
C THR A 25 46.09 27.21 -12.59
N LEU A 26 45.18 27.63 -13.47
CA LEU A 26 44.03 26.85 -13.91
C LEU A 26 44.46 25.60 -14.68
N THR A 27 45.52 25.67 -15.50
CA THR A 27 46.05 24.52 -16.19
C THR A 27 46.59 23.47 -15.21
N LYS A 28 47.32 23.89 -14.16
CA LYS A 28 47.78 22.98 -13.09
C LYS A 28 46.63 22.32 -12.29
N LEU A 29 45.55 23.09 -12.09
CA LEU A 29 44.35 22.58 -11.38
C LEU A 29 43.42 21.74 -12.30
N GLY A 30 43.70 21.67 -13.59
CA GLY A 30 42.88 20.92 -14.56
C GLY A 30 41.50 21.56 -14.79
N ILE A 31 41.34 22.88 -14.56
CA ILE A 31 40.07 23.59 -14.65
C ILE A 31 40.00 24.40 -15.93
N PRO A 32 38.94 24.18 -16.78
CA PRO A 32 38.75 24.99 -17.97
C PRO A 32 38.49 26.47 -17.61
N ARG A 33 39.15 27.42 -18.36
CA ARG A 33 39.03 28.86 -18.12
C ARG A 33 37.58 29.34 -18.12
N ALA A 34 36.77 28.90 -19.08
CA ALA A 34 35.33 29.27 -19.14
C ALA A 34 34.55 28.88 -17.89
N THR A 35 34.89 27.70 -17.31
CA THR A 35 34.27 27.20 -16.06
C THR A 35 34.67 28.09 -14.88
N PHE A 36 35.93 28.41 -14.76
CA PHE A 36 36.44 29.30 -13.71
C PHE A 36 35.82 30.68 -13.77
N TYR A 37 35.87 31.39 -14.93
CA TYR A 37 35.32 32.71 -15.04
C TYR A 37 33.83 32.79 -14.79
N ARG A 38 33.05 31.75 -15.18
CA ARG A 38 31.62 31.64 -14.81
C ARG A 38 31.41 31.55 -13.29
N TRP A 39 32.32 30.90 -12.56
CA TRP A 39 32.25 30.91 -11.09
C TRP A 39 32.68 32.22 -10.52
N TYR A 40 33.72 32.81 -11.06
CA TYR A 40 34.28 34.09 -10.62
C TYR A 40 33.29 35.24 -10.78
N ASP A 41 32.60 35.32 -11.92
CA ASP A 41 31.53 36.29 -12.16
C ASP A 41 30.38 36.14 -11.15
N ARG A 42 30.01 34.93 -10.82
CA ARG A 42 29.00 34.65 -9.77
C ARG A 42 29.47 35.11 -8.39
N TYR A 43 30.71 34.79 -8.07
CA TYR A 43 31.34 35.17 -6.81
C TYR A 43 31.46 36.66 -6.67
N SER A 44 31.91 37.35 -7.70
CA SER A 44 32.07 38.81 -7.71
C SER A 44 30.73 39.57 -7.63
N GLY A 45 29.66 39.01 -8.20
CA GLY A 45 28.34 39.64 -8.21
C GLY A 45 27.46 39.29 -7.00
N GLY A 46 27.70 38.20 -6.30
CA GLY A 46 26.79 37.71 -5.22
C GLY A 46 27.48 36.99 -4.07
N GLY A 47 28.81 37.08 -3.97
CA GLY A 47 29.58 36.49 -2.87
C GLY A 47 29.65 34.96 -2.89
N PRO A 48 30.14 34.35 -1.80
CA PRO A 48 30.29 32.90 -1.68
C PRO A 48 28.99 32.11 -1.88
N GLU A 49 27.86 32.66 -1.46
CA GLU A 49 26.55 32.01 -1.54
C GLU A 49 26.07 31.84 -2.99
N ALA A 50 26.48 32.72 -3.90
CA ALA A 50 26.16 32.65 -5.32
C ALA A 50 26.85 31.49 -6.05
N LEU A 51 27.84 30.86 -5.42
CA LEU A 51 28.53 29.66 -5.95
C LEU A 51 27.71 28.39 -5.80
N THR A 52 26.66 28.41 -4.97
CA THR A 52 25.75 27.27 -4.81
C THR A 52 25.07 26.94 -6.15
N ASP A 53 25.10 25.66 -6.54
CA ASP A 53 24.47 25.26 -7.79
C ASP A 53 22.95 25.46 -7.67
N ARG A 54 22.40 26.30 -8.54
CA ARG A 54 20.95 26.40 -8.69
C ARG A 54 20.44 25.08 -9.22
N SER A 55 19.49 24.47 -8.51
CA SER A 55 18.77 23.31 -9.03
C SER A 55 18.15 23.71 -10.37
N PRO A 56 18.34 22.94 -11.46
CA PRO A 56 17.69 23.20 -12.73
C PRO A 56 16.20 22.88 -12.60
N ARG A 57 15.45 23.74 -11.93
CA ARG A 57 13.99 23.67 -11.89
C ARG A 57 13.50 24.59 -12.99
N PRO A 58 12.86 24.07 -14.03
CA PRO A 58 12.19 24.92 -15.00
C PRO A 58 11.11 25.73 -14.25
N ASP A 59 11.05 27.03 -14.49
CA ASP A 59 10.08 27.92 -13.84
C ASP A 59 8.65 27.53 -14.13
N ARG A 60 8.44 26.87 -15.28
CA ARG A 60 7.13 26.37 -15.72
C ARG A 60 7.18 24.87 -15.97
N VAL A 61 6.46 24.11 -15.15
CA VAL A 61 6.28 22.66 -15.33
C VAL A 61 4.82 22.40 -15.64
N TRP A 62 4.54 21.91 -16.85
CA TRP A 62 3.17 21.65 -17.31
C TRP A 62 2.37 20.72 -16.39
N ASN A 63 3.04 19.85 -15.67
CA ASN A 63 2.42 18.86 -14.77
C ASN A 63 2.50 19.29 -13.29
N ARG A 64 2.70 20.57 -13.00
CA ARG A 64 2.69 21.06 -11.62
C ARG A 64 1.30 20.92 -11.02
N ILE A 65 1.24 20.34 -9.84
CA ILE A 65 0.01 20.26 -9.06
C ILE A 65 -0.28 21.67 -8.51
N PRO A 66 -1.49 22.23 -8.72
CA PRO A 66 -1.88 23.52 -8.15
C PRO A 66 -1.70 23.57 -6.63
N ASP A 67 -1.39 24.73 -6.11
CA ASP A 67 -1.07 24.88 -4.68
C ASP A 67 -2.29 24.55 -3.78
N GLU A 68 -3.50 24.89 -4.22
CA GLU A 68 -4.75 24.50 -3.52
C GLU A 68 -4.90 22.98 -3.40
N VAL A 69 -4.59 22.26 -4.47
CA VAL A 69 -4.65 20.78 -4.46
C VAL A 69 -3.58 20.21 -3.53
N ARG A 70 -2.38 20.82 -3.52
CA ARG A 70 -1.30 20.42 -2.59
C ARG A 70 -1.71 20.59 -1.14
N GLN A 71 -2.34 21.71 -0.79
CA GLN A 71 -2.84 21.98 0.56
C GLN A 71 -3.91 20.96 0.98
N ARG A 72 -4.84 20.63 0.09
CA ARG A 72 -5.86 19.59 0.37
C ARG A 72 -5.25 18.21 0.60
N ILE A 73 -4.20 17.83 -0.13
CA ILE A 73 -3.49 16.55 0.09
C ILE A 73 -2.80 16.55 1.45
N ILE A 74 -2.16 17.66 1.84
CA ILE A 74 -1.50 17.80 3.15
C ILE A 74 -2.55 17.68 4.26
N GLN A 75 -3.67 18.39 4.11
CA GLN A 75 -4.76 18.33 5.08
C GLN A 75 -5.31 16.91 5.25
N LEU A 76 -5.55 16.20 4.14
CA LEU A 76 -5.98 14.81 4.16
C LEU A 76 -4.98 13.88 4.86
N ALA A 77 -3.69 14.12 4.68
CA ALA A 77 -2.64 13.34 5.35
C ALA A 77 -2.60 13.58 6.86
N ILE A 78 -2.86 14.81 7.31
CA ILE A 78 -2.95 15.15 8.74
C ILE A 78 -4.21 14.53 9.37
N GLU A 79 -5.33 14.55 8.68
CA GLU A 79 -6.59 13.95 9.14
C GLU A 79 -6.54 12.42 9.18
N GLN A 80 -5.74 11.81 8.32
CA GLN A 80 -5.64 10.36 8.15
C GLN A 80 -4.20 9.87 8.15
N PRO A 81 -3.47 10.02 9.26
CA PRO A 81 -2.04 9.74 9.35
C PRO A 81 -1.69 8.25 9.17
N ALA A 82 -2.67 7.36 9.29
CA ALA A 82 -2.48 5.93 9.10
C ALA A 82 -2.39 5.51 7.62
N LEU A 83 -2.78 6.38 6.68
CA LEU A 83 -2.76 6.07 5.26
C LEU A 83 -1.37 6.27 4.66
N SER A 84 -0.95 5.31 3.86
CA SER A 84 0.25 5.42 3.04
C SER A 84 0.08 6.48 1.93
N PRO A 85 1.18 7.02 1.37
CA PRO A 85 1.12 7.95 0.23
C PRO A 85 0.32 7.39 -0.96
N ARG A 86 0.36 6.08 -1.17
CA ARG A 86 -0.39 5.38 -2.21
C ARG A 86 -1.90 5.42 -1.93
N GLU A 87 -2.29 5.06 -0.71
CA GLU A 87 -3.70 5.08 -0.30
C GLU A 87 -4.27 6.50 -0.31
N LEU A 88 -3.48 7.49 0.12
CA LEU A 88 -3.84 8.91 0.03
C LEU A 88 -4.05 9.36 -1.42
N ALA A 89 -3.18 8.94 -2.35
CA ALA A 89 -3.31 9.29 -3.77
C ALA A 89 -4.60 8.73 -4.37
N VAL A 90 -4.93 7.47 -4.06
CA VAL A 90 -6.16 6.81 -4.52
C VAL A 90 -7.38 7.49 -3.92
N ARG A 91 -7.42 7.65 -2.59
CA ARG A 91 -8.54 8.28 -1.88
C ARG A 91 -8.77 9.72 -2.33
N PHE A 92 -7.70 10.48 -2.55
CA PHE A 92 -7.79 11.83 -3.08
C PHE A 92 -8.40 11.85 -4.49
N THR A 93 -7.95 10.93 -5.36
CA THR A 93 -8.46 10.81 -6.73
C THR A 93 -9.95 10.48 -6.74
N ASP A 94 -10.37 9.50 -5.94
CA ASP A 94 -11.76 9.07 -5.86
C ASP A 94 -12.69 10.16 -5.27
N ASN A 95 -12.24 10.85 -4.22
CA ASN A 95 -13.09 11.82 -3.51
C ASN A 95 -13.13 13.21 -4.16
N GLN A 96 -12.05 13.63 -4.83
CA GLN A 96 -11.90 14.98 -5.39
C GLN A 96 -12.01 15.02 -6.91
N SER A 97 -12.22 13.87 -7.57
CA SER A 97 -12.22 13.74 -9.03
C SER A 97 -11.01 14.41 -9.68
N TYR A 98 -9.84 14.32 -9.02
CA TYR A 98 -8.59 14.95 -9.45
C TYR A 98 -7.42 13.98 -9.25
N PHE A 99 -6.80 13.58 -10.35
CA PHE A 99 -5.70 12.61 -10.31
C PHE A 99 -4.40 13.21 -9.74
N VAL A 100 -3.84 12.49 -8.77
CA VAL A 100 -2.48 12.68 -8.28
C VAL A 100 -1.75 11.34 -8.25
N SER A 101 -0.47 11.33 -8.63
CA SER A 101 0.32 10.10 -8.56
C SER A 101 0.86 9.89 -7.15
N GLU A 102 1.02 8.63 -6.75
CA GLU A 102 1.68 8.25 -5.49
C GLU A 102 3.03 8.95 -5.32
N ALA A 103 3.88 8.95 -6.37
CA ALA A 103 5.18 9.60 -6.33
C ALA A 103 5.10 11.13 -6.09
N SER A 104 4.01 11.78 -6.51
CA SER A 104 3.79 13.20 -6.24
C SER A 104 3.35 13.43 -4.81
N VAL A 105 2.46 12.60 -4.29
CA VAL A 105 2.02 12.62 -2.89
C VAL A 105 3.21 12.34 -1.97
N TYR A 106 3.99 11.29 -2.24
CA TYR A 106 5.19 10.96 -1.47
C TYR A 106 6.16 12.15 -1.37
N ARG A 107 6.49 12.78 -2.52
CA ARG A 107 7.41 13.94 -2.55
C ARG A 107 6.84 15.15 -1.79
N LEU A 108 5.53 15.36 -1.88
CA LEU A 108 4.85 16.43 -1.16
C LEU A 108 4.92 16.21 0.35
N LEU A 109 4.53 15.02 0.82
CA LEU A 109 4.54 14.68 2.24
C LEU A 109 5.96 14.67 2.82
N LYS A 110 6.94 14.17 2.05
CA LYS A 110 8.36 14.22 2.45
C LYS A 110 8.85 15.67 2.62
N ALA A 111 8.42 16.58 1.77
CA ALA A 111 8.80 18.00 1.87
C ALA A 111 8.19 18.72 3.09
N HIS A 112 7.17 18.12 3.71
CA HIS A 112 6.49 18.63 4.91
C HIS A 112 6.73 17.76 6.15
N ASP A 113 7.72 16.84 6.12
CA ASP A 113 8.09 15.92 7.19
C ASP A 113 6.91 15.06 7.71
N LEU A 114 5.94 14.78 6.83
CA LEU A 114 4.75 13.98 7.13
C LEU A 114 4.90 12.49 6.77
N ILE A 115 6.09 12.05 6.37
CA ILE A 115 6.36 10.64 6.12
C ILE A 115 7.09 10.07 7.31
N ALA A 116 6.43 9.16 8.03
CA ALA A 116 7.12 8.28 8.97
C ALA A 116 8.13 7.40 8.20
N SER A 117 9.32 7.21 8.79
CA SER A 117 10.39 6.38 8.18
C SER A 117 9.82 5.02 7.75
N PRO A 118 10.12 4.51 6.56
CA PRO A 118 9.57 3.25 6.10
C PRO A 118 10.11 2.11 6.97
N ALA A 119 9.28 1.59 7.88
CA ALA A 119 9.63 0.47 8.74
C ALA A 119 9.45 -0.90 8.07
N PHE A 120 8.99 -0.98 6.80
CA PHE A 120 8.62 -2.24 6.18
C PHE A 120 9.18 -2.40 4.76
N ILE A 121 10.03 -3.42 4.60
CA ILE A 121 10.35 -3.98 3.29
C ILE A 121 9.25 -4.97 2.95
N VAL A 122 8.41 -4.65 1.97
CA VAL A 122 7.41 -5.59 1.44
C VAL A 122 8.13 -6.61 0.57
N ILE A 123 8.34 -7.81 1.10
CA ILE A 123 8.77 -8.96 0.31
C ILE A 123 7.58 -9.37 -0.58
N LYS A 124 7.72 -9.28 -1.89
CA LYS A 124 6.73 -9.82 -2.83
C LYS A 124 6.63 -11.32 -2.62
N ALA A 125 5.47 -11.80 -2.21
CA ALA A 125 5.19 -13.23 -2.19
C ALA A 125 5.26 -13.76 -3.64
N ALA A 126 6.04 -14.81 -3.87
CA ALA A 126 6.09 -15.46 -5.16
C ALA A 126 4.73 -16.10 -5.48
N ASP A 127 4.27 -15.92 -6.71
CA ASP A 127 3.02 -16.53 -7.24
C ASP A 127 3.21 -18.05 -7.40
N ALA A 128 3.05 -18.79 -6.31
CA ALA A 128 3.26 -20.25 -6.29
C ALA A 128 2.03 -21.08 -6.69
N PHE A 129 0.88 -20.44 -6.91
CA PHE A 129 -0.36 -21.16 -7.24
C PHE A 129 -0.55 -21.27 -8.75
N LYS A 130 -0.62 -22.52 -9.28
CA LYS A 130 -0.83 -22.77 -10.72
C LYS A 130 -2.25 -22.43 -11.18
N ASP A 131 -3.26 -22.60 -10.31
CA ASP A 131 -4.67 -22.33 -10.60
C ASP A 131 -5.11 -21.00 -9.97
N LYS A 132 -4.79 -19.88 -10.60
CA LYS A 132 -5.23 -18.56 -10.14
C LYS A 132 -6.76 -18.45 -10.21
N THR A 133 -7.37 -17.93 -9.16
CA THR A 133 -8.79 -17.59 -9.14
C THR A 133 -9.07 -16.42 -10.09
N THR A 134 -10.19 -16.46 -10.79
CA THR A 134 -10.62 -15.46 -11.79
C THR A 134 -11.91 -14.74 -11.37
N ALA A 135 -12.60 -15.23 -10.36
CA ALA A 135 -13.82 -14.65 -9.83
C ALA A 135 -13.96 -14.92 -8.32
N PRO A 136 -14.77 -14.12 -7.62
CA PRO A 136 -15.13 -14.38 -6.21
C PRO A 136 -15.77 -15.76 -6.04
N ASN A 137 -15.63 -16.30 -4.83
CA ASN A 137 -16.22 -17.59 -4.41
C ASN A 137 -15.77 -18.83 -5.20
N GLN A 138 -14.64 -18.77 -5.92
CA GLN A 138 -14.02 -19.95 -6.52
C GLN A 138 -13.15 -20.73 -5.53
N LEU A 139 -12.48 -20.01 -4.63
CA LEU A 139 -11.59 -20.56 -3.62
C LEU A 139 -11.66 -19.70 -2.36
N TRP A 140 -11.94 -20.34 -1.24
CA TRP A 140 -11.84 -19.73 0.07
C TRP A 140 -10.59 -20.23 0.80
N GLN A 141 -9.89 -19.34 1.46
CA GLN A 141 -8.83 -19.68 2.40
C GLN A 141 -9.37 -19.62 3.82
N THR A 142 -9.04 -20.61 4.64
CA THR A 142 -9.40 -20.62 6.06
C THR A 142 -8.18 -20.93 6.91
N ASP A 143 -8.11 -20.25 8.04
CA ASP A 143 -7.06 -20.46 9.03
C ASP A 143 -7.48 -19.89 10.38
N PHE A 144 -6.81 -20.35 11.45
CA PHE A 144 -6.95 -19.81 12.80
C PHE A 144 -5.82 -18.85 13.14
N THR A 145 -6.17 -17.78 13.84
CA THR A 145 -5.17 -17.01 14.57
C THR A 145 -5.60 -16.84 16.02
N TYR A 146 -4.63 -16.72 16.93
CA TYR A 146 -4.89 -16.64 18.36
C TYR A 146 -4.73 -15.21 18.87
N LEU A 147 -5.60 -14.84 19.81
CA LEU A 147 -5.67 -13.55 20.47
C LEU A 147 -5.82 -13.78 21.99
N LYS A 148 -5.24 -12.91 22.79
CA LYS A 148 -5.28 -13.05 24.25
C LYS A 148 -6.24 -12.02 24.87
N VAL A 149 -7.11 -12.50 25.77
CA VAL A 149 -7.93 -11.64 26.63
C VAL A 149 -7.41 -11.77 28.06
N ILE A 150 -7.07 -10.66 28.69
CA ILE A 150 -6.47 -10.65 30.04
C ILE A 150 -7.51 -11.15 31.04
N GLY A 151 -7.10 -12.12 31.86
CA GLY A 151 -8.00 -12.78 32.83
C GLY A 151 -8.82 -13.94 32.27
N TRP A 152 -8.94 -14.06 30.94
CA TRP A 152 -9.75 -15.12 30.28
C TRP A 152 -8.91 -16.14 29.51
N GLY A 153 -7.66 -15.79 29.12
CA GLY A 153 -6.77 -16.67 28.40
C GLY A 153 -6.77 -16.44 26.88
N TRP A 154 -6.58 -17.54 26.13
CA TRP A 154 -6.46 -17.51 24.69
C TRP A 154 -7.78 -17.77 23.99
N PHE A 155 -8.05 -16.97 22.98
CA PHE A 155 -9.16 -17.14 22.04
C PHE A 155 -8.62 -17.33 20.63
N TYR A 156 -9.40 -17.97 19.79
CA TYR A 156 -9.01 -18.37 18.45
C TYR A 156 -9.97 -17.76 17.45
N LEU A 157 -9.42 -16.91 16.56
CA LEU A 157 -10.20 -16.31 15.49
C LEU A 157 -10.15 -17.24 14.28
N SER A 158 -11.25 -17.90 13.98
CA SER A 158 -11.47 -18.60 12.72
C SER A 158 -11.88 -17.61 11.65
N THR A 159 -11.26 -17.66 10.47
CA THR A 159 -11.51 -16.72 9.38
C THR A 159 -11.72 -17.44 8.07
N VAL A 160 -12.65 -16.98 7.25
CA VAL A 160 -12.84 -17.37 5.85
C VAL A 160 -12.61 -16.18 4.95
N LEU A 161 -11.58 -16.27 4.10
CA LEU A 161 -11.14 -15.22 3.18
C LEU A 161 -11.35 -15.68 1.74
N ASP A 162 -12.00 -14.88 0.91
CA ASP A 162 -12.10 -15.12 -0.54
C ASP A 162 -10.75 -14.85 -1.22
N ASP A 163 -10.22 -15.87 -1.90
CA ASP A 163 -8.89 -15.81 -2.52
C ASP A 163 -8.77 -14.76 -3.61
N PHE A 164 -9.81 -14.55 -4.39
CA PHE A 164 -9.80 -13.60 -5.51
C PHE A 164 -9.83 -12.15 -5.01
N SER A 165 -10.83 -11.80 -4.23
CA SER A 165 -11.11 -10.43 -3.79
C SER A 165 -10.37 -10.01 -2.53
N ARG A 166 -9.84 -10.94 -1.74
CA ARG A 166 -9.34 -10.73 -0.37
C ARG A 166 -10.44 -10.42 0.65
N TYR A 167 -11.69 -10.48 0.27
CA TYR A 167 -12.83 -10.19 1.13
C TYR A 167 -12.91 -11.19 2.27
N ILE A 168 -13.08 -10.72 3.51
CA ILE A 168 -13.37 -11.57 4.65
C ILE A 168 -14.85 -11.89 4.60
N VAL A 169 -15.17 -13.12 4.18
CA VAL A 169 -16.55 -13.59 3.98
C VAL A 169 -17.22 -13.83 5.33
N ALA A 170 -16.51 -14.48 6.24
CA ALA A 170 -16.95 -14.71 7.62
C ALA A 170 -15.77 -14.84 8.58
N TRP A 171 -16.06 -14.61 9.84
CA TRP A 171 -15.14 -14.85 10.93
C TRP A 171 -15.92 -15.22 12.21
N LYS A 172 -15.24 -15.90 13.13
CA LYS A 172 -15.81 -16.28 14.43
C LYS A 172 -14.72 -16.32 15.49
N LEU A 173 -14.95 -15.68 16.64
CA LEU A 173 -14.09 -15.81 17.80
C LEU A 173 -14.50 -17.06 18.57
N CYS A 174 -13.57 -18.00 18.75
CA CYS A 174 -13.78 -19.31 19.34
C CYS A 174 -12.93 -19.48 20.60
N THR A 175 -13.39 -20.33 21.52
CA THR A 175 -12.63 -20.74 22.69
C THR A 175 -11.75 -21.96 22.43
N THR A 176 -11.98 -22.65 21.32
CA THR A 176 -11.20 -23.82 20.87
C THR A 176 -10.82 -23.69 19.40
N MET A 177 -10.01 -24.64 18.91
CA MET A 177 -9.69 -24.79 17.48
C MET A 177 -10.15 -26.18 17.01
N LYS A 178 -11.39 -26.55 17.26
CA LYS A 178 -11.91 -27.82 16.82
C LYS A 178 -12.52 -27.77 15.42
N ALA A 179 -12.76 -28.92 14.80
CA ALA A 179 -13.45 -29.03 13.53
C ALA A 179 -14.85 -28.37 13.55
N GLU A 180 -15.53 -28.41 14.68
CA GLU A 180 -16.84 -27.79 14.91
C GLU A 180 -16.75 -26.24 14.76
N ASP A 181 -15.65 -25.64 15.22
CA ASP A 181 -15.43 -24.17 15.08
C ASP A 181 -15.20 -23.79 13.62
N VAL A 182 -14.49 -24.64 12.87
CA VAL A 182 -14.29 -24.45 11.42
C VAL A 182 -15.61 -24.58 10.68
N THR A 183 -16.38 -25.63 10.93
CA THR A 183 -17.68 -25.84 10.25
C THR A 183 -18.68 -24.76 10.57
N ALA A 184 -18.71 -24.26 11.82
CA ALA A 184 -19.56 -23.12 12.21
C ALA A 184 -19.16 -21.83 11.45
N THR A 185 -17.87 -21.57 11.28
CA THR A 185 -17.41 -20.40 10.51
C THR A 185 -17.72 -20.54 9.01
N LEU A 186 -17.59 -21.74 8.46
CA LEU A 186 -17.94 -22.02 7.07
C LEU A 186 -19.45 -21.91 6.81
N GLU A 187 -20.29 -22.30 7.79
CA GLU A 187 -21.73 -22.10 7.69
C GLU A 187 -22.10 -20.62 7.62
N LEU A 188 -21.48 -19.78 8.48
CA LEU A 188 -21.63 -18.33 8.41
C LEU A 188 -21.17 -17.78 7.04
N ALA A 189 -20.08 -18.32 6.48
CA ALA A 189 -19.59 -17.90 5.18
C ALA A 189 -20.53 -18.28 4.04
N LEU A 190 -21.12 -19.46 4.07
CA LEU A 190 -22.13 -19.90 3.10
C LEU A 190 -23.38 -19.01 3.14
N GLN A 191 -23.86 -18.69 4.33
CA GLN A 191 -25.01 -17.78 4.52
C GLN A 191 -24.69 -16.37 4.04
N ALA A 192 -23.57 -15.80 4.46
CA ALA A 192 -23.17 -14.44 4.10
C ALA A 192 -22.93 -14.25 2.58
N SER A 193 -22.49 -15.30 1.91
CA SER A 193 -22.28 -15.30 0.45
C SER A 193 -23.54 -15.67 -0.36
N GLY A 194 -24.63 -16.10 0.28
CA GLY A 194 -25.83 -16.61 -0.38
C GLY A 194 -25.63 -17.98 -1.07
N LEU A 195 -24.48 -18.62 -0.82
CA LEU A 195 -24.18 -19.91 -1.45
C LEU A 195 -24.86 -21.10 -0.75
N ASP A 196 -25.42 -20.92 0.43
CA ASP A 196 -26.24 -21.91 1.12
C ASP A 196 -27.45 -22.36 0.29
N GLN A 197 -28.02 -21.45 -0.51
CA GLN A 197 -29.17 -21.66 -1.37
C GLN A 197 -28.83 -21.99 -2.84
N THR A 198 -27.54 -22.05 -3.20
CA THR A 198 -27.12 -22.34 -4.58
C THR A 198 -26.91 -23.83 -4.82
N GLU A 199 -26.98 -24.26 -6.10
CA GLU A 199 -26.66 -25.62 -6.49
C GLU A 199 -25.26 -26.03 -6.03
N LEU A 200 -25.13 -27.31 -5.63
CA LEU A 200 -23.89 -27.88 -5.10
C LEU A 200 -22.70 -27.82 -6.08
N ALA A 201 -22.97 -27.69 -7.38
CA ALA A 201 -21.94 -27.56 -8.41
C ALA A 201 -21.14 -26.23 -8.33
N ASN A 202 -21.73 -25.19 -7.75
CA ASN A 202 -21.15 -23.85 -7.68
C ASN A 202 -20.49 -23.53 -6.32
N ARG A 203 -20.18 -24.56 -5.53
CA ARG A 203 -19.54 -24.39 -4.23
C ARG A 203 -18.07 -24.01 -4.38
N PRO A 204 -17.54 -23.14 -3.49
CA PRO A 204 -16.12 -22.81 -3.48
C PRO A 204 -15.27 -24.03 -3.12
N ARG A 205 -14.03 -24.04 -3.61
CA ARG A 205 -13.00 -24.90 -3.03
C ARG A 205 -12.53 -24.30 -1.72
N LEU A 206 -12.16 -25.12 -0.74
CA LEU A 206 -11.60 -24.68 0.53
C LEU A 206 -10.11 -24.98 0.58
N LEU A 207 -9.29 -23.99 0.89
CA LEU A 207 -7.85 -24.15 1.13
C LEU A 207 -7.55 -23.92 2.62
N SER A 208 -6.91 -24.90 3.26
CA SER A 208 -6.43 -24.81 4.64
C SER A 208 -4.99 -25.29 4.76
N ASP A 209 -4.40 -25.09 5.92
CA ASP A 209 -3.19 -25.81 6.33
C ASP A 209 -3.48 -27.29 6.67
N ASN A 210 -2.48 -27.97 7.25
CA ASN A 210 -2.60 -29.35 7.74
C ASN A 210 -2.80 -29.42 9.26
N GLY A 211 -3.35 -28.37 9.89
CA GLY A 211 -3.68 -28.36 11.30
C GLY A 211 -4.66 -29.46 11.70
N SER A 212 -4.63 -29.88 12.97
CA SER A 212 -5.47 -30.98 13.47
C SER A 212 -6.96 -30.79 13.20
N SER A 213 -7.44 -29.55 13.29
CA SER A 213 -8.83 -29.15 12.99
C SER A 213 -9.24 -29.44 11.55
N TYR A 214 -8.30 -29.29 10.61
CA TYR A 214 -8.51 -29.41 9.17
C TYR A 214 -8.33 -30.88 8.67
N ILE A 215 -7.73 -31.74 9.48
CA ILE A 215 -7.54 -33.18 9.14
C ILE A 215 -8.68 -34.04 9.71
N ALA A 216 -9.47 -33.46 10.63
CA ALA A 216 -10.53 -34.20 11.32
C ALA A 216 -11.56 -34.78 10.34
N GLY A 217 -11.98 -36.05 10.62
CA GLY A 217 -12.97 -36.73 9.80
C GLY A 217 -14.33 -36.02 9.76
N ASP A 218 -14.70 -35.38 10.85
CA ASP A 218 -15.96 -34.62 10.95
C ASP A 218 -16.00 -33.44 9.95
N LEU A 219 -14.90 -32.71 9.80
CA LEU A 219 -14.79 -31.66 8.77
C LEU A 219 -14.87 -32.25 7.36
N ALA A 220 -14.19 -33.38 7.12
CA ALA A 220 -14.24 -34.05 5.81
C ALA A 220 -15.66 -34.50 5.45
N ASN A 221 -16.38 -35.05 6.39
CA ASN A 221 -17.79 -35.46 6.21
C ASN A 221 -18.69 -34.25 5.95
N TRP A 222 -18.51 -33.19 6.72
CA TRP A 222 -19.27 -31.92 6.55
C TRP A 222 -19.06 -31.30 5.18
N LEU A 223 -17.80 -31.21 4.71
CA LEU A 223 -17.43 -30.72 3.39
C LEU A 223 -17.97 -31.60 2.26
N GLY A 224 -17.86 -32.92 2.42
CA GLY A 224 -18.38 -33.89 1.47
C GLY A 224 -19.90 -33.77 1.27
N ALA A 225 -20.66 -33.64 2.37
CA ALA A 225 -22.11 -33.47 2.34
C ALA A 225 -22.53 -32.17 1.59
N ARG A 226 -21.64 -31.16 1.49
CA ARG A 226 -21.88 -29.87 0.81
C ARG A 226 -21.18 -29.73 -0.53
N ASN A 227 -20.55 -30.79 -1.01
CA ASN A 227 -19.77 -30.82 -2.27
C ASN A 227 -18.65 -29.73 -2.31
N ILE A 228 -18.06 -29.42 -1.16
CA ILE A 228 -16.94 -28.48 -1.06
C ILE A 228 -15.63 -29.27 -1.18
N LYS A 229 -14.87 -29.02 -2.23
CA LYS A 229 -13.56 -29.67 -2.44
C LYS A 229 -12.52 -29.05 -1.50
N HIS A 230 -11.96 -29.89 -0.61
CA HIS A 230 -10.90 -29.49 0.29
C HIS A 230 -9.51 -29.59 -0.37
N LEU A 231 -8.78 -28.49 -0.39
CA LEU A 231 -7.39 -28.41 -0.81
C LEU A 231 -6.54 -28.15 0.43
N ARG A 232 -5.50 -28.94 0.62
CA ARG A 232 -4.55 -28.74 1.72
C ARG A 232 -3.21 -28.29 1.18
N GLY A 233 -2.55 -27.37 1.86
CA GLY A 233 -1.19 -26.93 1.52
C GLY A 233 -0.25 -28.14 1.53
N ALA A 234 0.68 -28.18 0.57
CA ALA A 234 1.72 -29.18 0.59
C ALA A 234 2.58 -28.99 1.86
N PRO A 235 2.99 -30.09 2.54
CA PRO A 235 3.89 -29.99 3.67
C PRO A 235 5.14 -29.17 3.30
N TYR A 236 5.55 -28.25 4.16
CA TYR A 236 6.71 -27.36 3.98
C TYR A 236 6.63 -26.34 2.83
N HIS A 237 5.43 -26.05 2.29
CA HIS A 237 5.21 -24.98 1.33
C HIS A 237 4.31 -23.87 1.90
N PRO A 238 4.83 -22.95 2.74
CA PRO A 238 4.05 -21.90 3.40
C PRO A 238 3.44 -20.87 2.42
N MET A 239 3.91 -20.83 1.17
CA MET A 239 3.45 -19.83 0.19
C MET A 239 2.01 -20.02 -0.31
N THR A 240 1.37 -21.14 -0.02
CA THR A 240 0.02 -21.45 -0.49
C THR A 240 -1.07 -20.62 0.21
N GLN A 241 -0.84 -20.19 1.45
CA GLN A 241 -1.79 -19.40 2.27
C GLN A 241 -1.35 -17.96 2.55
N GLY A 242 -0.38 -17.46 1.84
CA GLY A 242 0.20 -16.12 2.08
C GLY A 242 -0.80 -14.95 2.10
N LYS A 243 -2.04 -15.14 1.59
CA LYS A 243 -3.09 -14.12 1.62
C LYS A 243 -3.74 -14.04 3.00
N ILE A 244 -4.14 -15.17 3.57
CA ILE A 244 -4.75 -15.23 4.90
C ILE A 244 -3.72 -14.98 5.99
N GLU A 245 -2.46 -15.41 5.82
CA GLU A 245 -1.36 -15.09 6.73
C GLU A 245 -1.13 -13.58 6.80
N ARG A 246 -1.12 -12.90 5.65
CA ARG A 246 -1.00 -11.43 5.59
C ARG A 246 -2.20 -10.72 6.22
N TRP A 247 -3.39 -11.27 6.07
CA TRP A 247 -4.58 -10.79 6.78
C TRP A 247 -4.39 -10.91 8.29
N HIS A 248 -4.00 -12.07 8.80
CA HIS A 248 -3.74 -12.27 10.23
C HIS A 248 -2.66 -11.33 10.76
N GLN A 249 -1.57 -11.14 10.02
CA GLN A 249 -0.53 -10.18 10.40
C GLN A 249 -1.07 -8.74 10.47
N THR A 250 -1.89 -8.36 9.50
CA THR A 250 -2.49 -7.03 9.46
C THR A 250 -3.46 -6.80 10.62
N LEU A 251 -4.28 -7.78 10.93
CA LEU A 251 -5.19 -7.78 12.07
C LEU A 251 -4.42 -7.70 13.38
N LYS A 252 -3.41 -8.54 13.57
CA LYS A 252 -2.58 -8.54 14.81
C LYS A 252 -1.88 -7.21 15.03
N ASN A 253 -1.34 -6.61 14.00
CA ASN A 253 -0.68 -5.30 14.09
C ASN A 253 -1.63 -4.19 14.58
N ARG A 254 -2.93 -4.34 14.43
CA ARG A 254 -3.93 -3.39 14.91
C ARG A 254 -4.51 -3.80 16.25
N ILE A 255 -4.98 -5.03 16.36
CA ILE A 255 -5.68 -5.52 17.54
C ILE A 255 -4.75 -5.64 18.75
N LEU A 256 -3.48 -6.06 18.55
CA LEU A 256 -2.53 -6.22 19.67
C LEU A 256 -1.91 -4.91 20.18
N LEU A 257 -2.31 -3.76 19.63
CA LEU A 257 -1.93 -2.46 20.19
C LEU A 257 -2.66 -2.15 21.49
N GLU A 258 -3.79 -2.81 21.73
CA GLU A 258 -4.61 -2.63 22.93
C GLU A 258 -4.69 -3.92 23.75
N ASN A 259 -5.00 -3.78 25.03
CA ASN A 259 -5.25 -4.88 25.92
C ASN A 259 -6.76 -5.06 26.08
N TYR A 260 -7.25 -6.28 25.99
CA TYR A 260 -8.65 -6.62 26.13
C TYR A 260 -8.89 -7.36 27.43
N PHE A 261 -9.91 -6.93 28.18
CA PHE A 261 -10.32 -7.53 29.45
C PHE A 261 -11.68 -8.23 29.35
N LEU A 262 -12.47 -7.91 28.32
CA LEU A 262 -13.74 -8.55 28.01
C LEU A 262 -13.71 -9.12 26.58
N THR A 263 -14.30 -10.28 26.41
CA THR A 263 -14.39 -10.93 25.07
C THR A 263 -15.23 -10.11 24.10
N GLY A 264 -16.31 -9.48 24.58
CA GLY A 264 -17.17 -8.63 23.75
C GLY A 264 -16.48 -7.38 23.20
N ASP A 265 -15.54 -6.81 23.96
CA ASP A 265 -14.74 -5.67 23.48
C ASP A 265 -13.82 -6.11 22.33
N LEU A 266 -13.17 -7.27 22.48
CA LEU A 266 -12.35 -7.85 21.43
C LEU A 266 -13.18 -8.18 20.16
N GLU A 267 -14.35 -8.79 20.31
CA GLU A 267 -15.26 -9.04 19.18
C GLU A 267 -15.68 -7.76 18.46
N THR A 268 -16.04 -6.73 19.21
CA THR A 268 -16.42 -5.41 18.66
C THR A 268 -15.26 -4.80 17.85
N GLN A 269 -14.04 -4.86 18.36
CA GLN A 269 -12.86 -4.36 17.66
C GLN A 269 -12.53 -5.18 16.41
N ILE A 270 -12.66 -6.51 16.47
CA ILE A 270 -12.50 -7.37 15.29
C ILE A 270 -13.55 -7.03 14.24
N ALA A 271 -14.82 -6.88 14.62
CA ALA A 271 -15.90 -6.52 13.71
C ALA A 271 -15.63 -5.18 13.00
N ALA A 272 -15.26 -4.15 13.76
CA ALA A 272 -14.92 -2.84 13.21
C ALA A 272 -13.70 -2.92 12.27
N PHE A 273 -12.70 -3.72 12.62
CA PHE A 273 -11.52 -3.91 11.78
C PHE A 273 -11.84 -4.68 10.50
N VAL A 274 -12.67 -5.71 10.53
CA VAL A 274 -13.12 -6.44 9.34
C VAL A 274 -13.92 -5.53 8.42
N ASP A 275 -14.80 -4.69 8.97
CA ASP A 275 -15.55 -3.70 8.19
C ASP A 275 -14.59 -2.72 7.46
N ASP A 276 -13.65 -2.16 8.19
CA ASP A 276 -12.64 -1.25 7.61
C ASP A 276 -11.78 -1.93 6.54
N TYR A 277 -11.34 -3.15 6.83
CA TYR A 277 -10.54 -3.95 5.89
C TYR A 277 -11.31 -4.26 4.60
N ASN A 278 -12.56 -4.68 4.71
CA ASN A 278 -13.38 -5.05 3.57
C ASN A 278 -13.83 -3.85 2.74
N HIS A 279 -14.18 -2.72 3.38
CA HIS A 279 -14.88 -1.62 2.72
C HIS A 279 -14.05 -0.34 2.53
N ARG A 280 -12.94 -0.17 3.25
CA ARG A 280 -12.18 1.10 3.23
C ARG A 280 -10.70 0.94 2.89
N ARG A 281 -10.12 -0.23 3.15
CA ARG A 281 -8.71 -0.46 2.90
C ARG A 281 -8.45 -0.79 1.44
N TYR A 282 -7.56 -0.02 0.80
CA TYR A 282 -7.12 -0.28 -0.57
C TYR A 282 -6.00 -1.31 -0.61
N HIS A 283 -6.07 -2.25 -1.55
CA HIS A 283 -5.08 -3.30 -1.74
C HIS A 283 -4.36 -3.18 -3.08
N GLU A 284 -3.04 -3.04 -3.06
CA GLU A 284 -2.22 -2.94 -4.27
C GLU A 284 -2.39 -4.13 -5.21
N SER A 285 -2.49 -5.34 -4.65
CA SER A 285 -2.60 -6.58 -5.42
C SER A 285 -3.92 -6.75 -6.18
N ILE A 286 -4.89 -5.88 -5.95
CA ILE A 286 -6.18 -5.82 -6.65
C ILE A 286 -6.44 -4.39 -7.17
N ASP A 287 -5.42 -3.78 -7.78
CA ASP A 287 -5.48 -2.47 -8.44
C ASP A 287 -5.93 -1.32 -7.53
N ASN A 288 -5.55 -1.37 -6.26
CA ASN A 288 -5.97 -0.40 -5.24
C ASN A 288 -7.50 -0.27 -5.11
N LEU A 289 -8.22 -1.35 -5.30
CA LEU A 289 -9.62 -1.48 -4.94
C LEU A 289 -9.75 -1.95 -3.49
N THR A 290 -10.94 -1.79 -2.91
CA THR A 290 -11.26 -2.45 -1.66
C THR A 290 -11.66 -3.92 -1.92
N PRO A 291 -11.47 -4.84 -0.96
CA PRO A 291 -11.97 -6.21 -1.08
C PRO A 291 -13.45 -6.28 -1.48
N ALA A 292 -14.29 -5.44 -0.89
CA ALA A 292 -15.71 -5.36 -1.19
C ALA A 292 -15.99 -4.92 -2.64
N ASP A 293 -15.21 -3.99 -3.21
CA ASP A 293 -15.38 -3.55 -4.59
C ASP A 293 -15.13 -4.69 -5.58
N VAL A 294 -14.15 -5.52 -5.29
CA VAL A 294 -13.84 -6.69 -6.12
C VAL A 294 -14.86 -7.79 -5.90
N TYR A 295 -15.21 -8.09 -4.63
CA TYR A 295 -16.14 -9.15 -4.28
C TYR A 295 -17.54 -8.93 -4.88
N PHE A 296 -18.03 -7.69 -4.85
CA PHE A 296 -19.34 -7.31 -5.41
C PHE A 296 -19.29 -6.86 -6.86
N GLY A 297 -18.18 -7.05 -7.56
CA GLY A 297 -18.04 -6.79 -9.00
C GLY A 297 -18.03 -5.32 -9.41
N ARG A 298 -17.80 -4.37 -8.48
CA ARG A 298 -17.73 -2.92 -8.76
C ARG A 298 -16.39 -2.48 -9.36
N GLY A 299 -15.38 -3.32 -9.26
CA GLY A 299 -14.00 -3.01 -9.66
C GLY A 299 -13.85 -2.40 -11.05
N PRO A 300 -14.38 -3.02 -12.12
CA PRO A 300 -14.24 -2.49 -13.49
C PRO A 300 -14.78 -1.06 -13.66
N ILE A 301 -15.90 -0.75 -13.02
CA ILE A 301 -16.52 0.59 -13.10
C ILE A 301 -15.62 1.62 -12.41
N ILE A 302 -15.12 1.30 -11.22
CA ILE A 302 -14.23 2.19 -10.45
C ILE A 302 -12.93 2.44 -11.22
N LEU A 303 -12.32 1.41 -11.79
CA LEU A 303 -11.08 1.56 -12.56
C LEU A 303 -11.28 2.38 -13.84
N ALA A 304 -12.40 2.20 -14.54
CA ALA A 304 -12.74 3.01 -15.71
C ALA A 304 -12.92 4.49 -15.34
N GLU A 305 -13.56 4.77 -14.23
CA GLU A 305 -13.76 6.13 -13.72
C GLU A 305 -12.43 6.80 -13.31
N ARG A 306 -11.55 6.08 -12.60
CA ARG A 306 -10.21 6.58 -12.25
C ARG A 306 -9.39 6.91 -13.49
N GLU A 307 -9.46 6.10 -14.53
CA GLU A 307 -8.75 6.39 -15.79
C GLU A 307 -9.35 7.59 -16.52
N ARG A 308 -10.68 7.78 -16.48
CA ARG A 308 -11.34 8.99 -16.99
C ARG A 308 -10.84 10.24 -16.24
N ILE A 309 -10.90 10.24 -14.92
CA ILE A 309 -10.43 11.34 -14.05
C ILE A 309 -8.96 11.66 -14.35
N LYS A 310 -8.12 10.64 -14.49
CA LYS A 310 -6.70 10.82 -14.81
C LYS A 310 -6.49 11.51 -16.15
N ARG A 311 -7.17 11.06 -17.20
CA ARG A 311 -7.08 11.68 -18.54
C ARG A 311 -7.52 13.14 -18.52
N GLU A 312 -8.66 13.44 -17.89
CA GLU A 312 -9.19 14.79 -17.77
C GLU A 312 -8.27 15.70 -16.96
N THR A 313 -7.77 15.23 -15.82
CA THR A 313 -6.81 16.00 -14.99
C THR A 313 -5.56 16.35 -15.78
N ILE A 314 -4.99 15.41 -16.54
CA ILE A 314 -3.79 15.63 -17.35
C ILE A 314 -4.07 16.60 -18.49
N ALA A 315 -5.22 16.45 -19.18
CA ALA A 315 -5.62 17.35 -20.27
C ALA A 315 -5.80 18.79 -19.77
N ASN A 316 -6.48 18.98 -18.64
CA ASN A 316 -6.68 20.29 -18.01
C ASN A 316 -5.36 20.95 -17.59
N ARG A 317 -4.43 20.20 -16.99
CA ARG A 317 -3.09 20.75 -16.65
C ARG A 317 -2.33 21.21 -17.89
N ARG A 318 -2.39 20.45 -19.00
CA ARG A 318 -1.78 20.82 -20.27
C ARG A 318 -2.41 22.08 -20.87
N LEU A 319 -3.74 22.18 -20.82
CA LEU A 319 -4.47 23.35 -21.29
C LEU A 319 -4.08 24.62 -20.52
N GLN A 320 -4.13 24.54 -19.19
CA GLN A 320 -3.74 25.66 -18.33
C GLN A 320 -2.29 26.10 -18.56
N HIS A 321 -1.37 25.15 -18.72
CA HIS A 321 0.02 25.48 -19.02
C HIS A 321 0.18 26.22 -20.36
N ARG A 322 -0.60 25.82 -21.39
CA ARG A 322 -0.60 26.52 -22.69
C ARG A 322 -1.15 27.95 -22.56
N LEU A 323 -2.27 28.12 -21.86
CA LEU A 323 -2.89 29.43 -21.64
C LEU A 323 -1.98 30.40 -20.85
N GLN A 324 -1.15 29.89 -19.96
CA GLN A 324 -0.17 30.71 -19.22
C GLN A 324 1.09 31.01 -20.05
N ALA A 325 1.31 30.30 -21.15
CA ALA A 325 2.45 30.48 -22.03
C ALA A 325 2.16 31.40 -23.24
N ALA A 326 0.88 31.64 -23.52
CA ALA A 326 0.39 32.60 -24.51
C ALA A 326 0.24 34.00 -23.88
#